data_a9ff2806af4e3495ea4d62b289b28a22
#
_entry.id   a9ff2806af4e3495ea4d62b289b28a22
#
_cell.length_a   1.000
_cell.length_b   1.000
_cell.length_c   1.000
_cell.angle_alpha   90.00
_cell.angle_beta   90.00
_cell.angle_gamma   90.00
#
_symmetry.space_group_name_H-M   'P 1'
#
loop_
_entity.id
_entity.type
_entity.pdbx_description
1 polymer ?
#
loop_
_entity_poly.entity_id
_entity_poly.type
_entity_poly.pdbx_seq_one_letter_code
_entity_poly.pdbx_strand_id
1 'polypeptide(L)'
;LQEFNKMVASWNSALQSYRLRVNQAVEERHQAREAVRQFKIQNNLMAGREPQVHKKQFQILKILVPVVLFLTEVSLNITGLAEVLSGSEAVITSVMLSLVNVGLSFAVGILILTHYFNPVGASKSKIFYTPFLGIYLIILVYINAVMGVFRAMTEKANMTLDPEAAIAISNEAITAAVYPFDDLGAITFGGFFLMLVGFFFAFLT
;
A
#
# COMPACT_ATOMS: atom_id res chain seq x y z
N LEU A 1 -35.94 38.54 -41.44
CA LEU A 1 -34.84 38.12 -42.31
C LEU A 1 -33.48 38.40 -41.68
N GLN A 2 -33.22 39.56 -41.07
CA GLN A 2 -31.94 39.88 -40.42
C GLN A 2 -31.58 38.96 -39.23
N GLU A 3 -32.54 38.63 -38.38
CA GLU A 3 -32.32 37.73 -37.23
C GLU A 3 -32.03 36.30 -37.67
N PHE A 4 -32.69 35.82 -38.69
CA PHE A 4 -32.46 34.52 -39.31
C PHE A 4 -31.03 34.39 -39.82
N ASN A 5 -30.57 35.43 -40.56
CA ASN A 5 -29.21 35.45 -41.11
C ASN A 5 -28.14 35.50 -40.00
N LYS A 6 -28.39 36.22 -38.88
CA LYS A 6 -27.52 36.21 -37.69
C LYS A 6 -27.45 34.84 -37.04
N MET A 7 -28.57 34.15 -36.94
CA MET A 7 -28.62 32.80 -36.37
C MET A 7 -27.88 31.79 -37.23
N VAL A 8 -28.03 31.84 -38.55
CA VAL A 8 -27.29 30.99 -39.50
C VAL A 8 -25.79 31.27 -39.44
N ALA A 9 -25.37 32.53 -39.35
CA ALA A 9 -23.95 32.89 -39.23
C ALA A 9 -23.34 32.38 -37.90
N SER A 10 -24.07 32.53 -36.81
CA SER A 10 -23.67 31.99 -35.48
C SER A 10 -23.55 30.47 -35.51
N TRP A 11 -24.48 29.77 -36.07
CA TRP A 11 -24.45 28.32 -36.27
C TRP A 11 -23.25 27.86 -37.06
N ASN A 12 -22.99 28.50 -38.21
CA ASN A 12 -21.84 28.18 -39.07
C ASN A 12 -20.50 28.40 -38.35
N SER A 13 -20.37 29.49 -37.58
CA SER A 13 -19.15 29.72 -36.77
C SER A 13 -18.96 28.68 -35.67
N ALA A 14 -20.07 28.26 -35.02
CA ALA A 14 -20.02 27.19 -34.02
C ALA A 14 -19.62 25.84 -34.64
N LEU A 15 -20.14 25.53 -35.83
CA LEU A 15 -19.78 24.32 -36.58
C LEU A 15 -18.31 24.32 -37.04
N GLN A 16 -17.82 25.46 -37.48
CA GLN A 16 -16.40 25.60 -37.83
C GLN A 16 -15.49 25.42 -36.61
N SER A 17 -15.83 26.05 -35.46
CA SER A 17 -15.07 25.90 -34.21
C SER A 17 -15.08 24.45 -33.72
N TYR A 18 -16.21 23.75 -33.85
CA TYR A 18 -16.31 22.33 -33.51
C TYR A 18 -15.43 21.47 -34.39
N ARG A 19 -15.47 21.68 -35.73
CA ARG A 19 -14.60 20.95 -36.68
C ARG A 19 -13.13 21.17 -36.41
N LEU A 20 -12.72 22.39 -36.06
CA LEU A 20 -11.33 22.70 -35.69
C LEU A 20 -10.91 21.94 -34.44
N ARG A 21 -11.74 21.90 -33.37
CA ARG A 21 -11.47 21.14 -32.16
C ARG A 21 -11.36 19.64 -32.41
N VAL A 22 -12.24 19.08 -33.24
CA VAL A 22 -12.19 17.67 -33.63
C VAL A 22 -10.89 17.35 -34.35
N ASN A 23 -10.52 18.18 -35.35
CA ASN A 23 -9.28 17.98 -36.10
C ASN A 23 -8.03 18.10 -35.17
N GLN A 24 -8.01 19.07 -34.27
CA GLN A 24 -6.94 19.19 -33.28
C GLN A 24 -6.84 17.95 -32.38
N ALA A 25 -7.96 17.45 -31.86
CA ALA A 25 -7.99 16.25 -31.04
C ALA A 25 -7.52 14.99 -31.78
N VAL A 26 -7.86 14.88 -33.10
CA VAL A 26 -7.38 13.79 -33.97
C VAL A 26 -5.87 13.88 -34.17
N GLU A 27 -5.36 15.08 -34.45
CA GLU A 27 -3.92 15.32 -34.61
C GLU A 27 -3.12 15.05 -33.36
N GLU A 28 -3.57 15.56 -32.21
CA GLU A 28 -2.96 15.27 -30.90
C GLU A 28 -2.91 13.77 -30.60
N ARG A 29 -4.00 13.06 -30.93
CA ARG A 29 -4.04 11.59 -30.78
C ARG A 29 -3.03 10.90 -31.70
N HIS A 30 -2.87 11.39 -32.95
CA HIS A 30 -1.90 10.83 -33.88
C HIS A 30 -0.47 11.06 -33.38
N GLN A 31 -0.15 12.27 -32.95
CA GLN A 31 1.15 12.63 -32.40
C GLN A 31 1.48 11.82 -31.15
N ALA A 32 0.51 11.64 -30.25
CA ALA A 32 0.68 10.80 -29.06
C ALA A 32 0.96 9.32 -29.41
N ARG A 33 0.29 8.78 -30.44
CA ARG A 33 0.55 7.41 -30.92
C ARG A 33 1.95 7.27 -31.51
N GLU A 34 2.39 8.21 -32.31
CA GLU A 34 3.72 8.20 -32.90
C GLU A 34 4.82 8.36 -31.83
N ALA A 35 4.62 9.23 -30.83
CA ALA A 35 5.51 9.36 -29.68
C ALA A 35 5.65 8.04 -28.91
N VAL A 36 4.53 7.35 -28.65
CA VAL A 36 4.52 6.02 -28.00
C VAL A 36 5.24 4.99 -28.87
N ARG A 37 5.05 5.02 -30.18
CA ARG A 37 5.72 4.12 -31.11
C ARG A 37 7.23 4.33 -31.12
N GLN A 38 7.66 5.58 -31.21
CA GLN A 38 9.10 5.93 -31.17
C GLN A 38 9.73 5.53 -29.83
N PHE A 39 9.03 5.80 -28.73
CA PHE A 39 9.47 5.37 -27.41
C PHE A 39 9.65 3.84 -27.30
N LYS A 40 8.71 3.07 -27.86
CA LYS A 40 8.81 1.61 -27.90
C LYS A 40 10.02 1.14 -28.72
N ILE A 41 10.28 1.76 -29.87
CA ILE A 41 11.42 1.42 -30.72
C ILE A 41 12.74 1.76 -30.02
N GLN A 42 12.85 2.96 -29.46
CA GLN A 42 14.08 3.40 -28.77
C GLN A 42 14.42 2.54 -27.55
N ASN A 43 13.42 1.97 -26.89
CA ASN A 43 13.61 1.16 -25.69
C ASN A 43 13.50 -0.36 -25.95
N ASN A 44 13.53 -0.81 -27.19
CA ASN A 44 13.41 -2.21 -27.59
C ASN A 44 12.17 -2.92 -26.98
N LEU A 45 11.09 -2.19 -26.78
CA LEU A 45 9.85 -2.74 -26.25
C LEU A 45 9.06 -3.46 -27.36
N MET A 46 8.54 -4.65 -27.06
CA MET A 46 7.76 -5.43 -28.03
C MET A 46 6.61 -4.60 -28.61
N ALA A 47 6.54 -4.54 -29.94
CA ALA A 47 5.59 -3.72 -30.70
C ALA A 47 4.09 -4.01 -30.38
N GLY A 48 3.78 -5.20 -29.86
CA GLY A 48 2.39 -5.63 -29.58
C GLY A 48 1.84 -5.24 -28.19
N ARG A 49 2.65 -4.65 -27.31
CA ARG A 49 2.14 -4.21 -26.01
C ARG A 49 1.52 -2.82 -26.13
N GLU A 50 0.21 -2.78 -26.30
CA GLU A 50 -0.52 -1.51 -26.15
C GLU A 50 -0.42 -1.03 -24.68
N PRO A 51 -0.23 0.30 -24.45
CA PRO A 51 -0.34 0.84 -23.11
C PRO A 51 -1.73 0.51 -22.58
N GLN A 52 -1.80 -0.25 -21.50
CA GLN A 52 -3.07 -0.50 -20.84
C GLN A 52 -3.58 0.84 -20.31
N VAL A 53 -4.56 1.41 -21.00
CA VAL A 53 -5.32 2.54 -20.46
C VAL A 53 -5.98 2.02 -19.18
N HIS A 54 -5.50 2.47 -18.03
CA HIS A 54 -6.11 2.13 -16.76
C HIS A 54 -7.56 2.62 -16.77
N LYS A 55 -8.50 1.71 -17.04
CA LYS A 55 -9.93 2.00 -16.93
C LYS A 55 -10.18 2.55 -15.52
N LYS A 56 -11.07 3.52 -15.38
CA LYS A 56 -11.46 4.12 -14.08
C LYS A 56 -11.73 3.07 -12.98
N GLN A 57 -12.22 1.90 -13.38
CA GLN A 57 -12.44 0.75 -12.50
C GLN A 57 -11.16 0.25 -11.81
N PHE A 58 -10.00 0.26 -12.48
CA PHE A 58 -8.72 -0.11 -11.88
C PHE A 58 -8.21 0.94 -10.89
N GLN A 59 -8.56 2.21 -11.08
CA GLN A 59 -8.18 3.26 -10.12
C GLN A 59 -8.94 3.12 -8.81
N ILE A 60 -10.23 2.77 -8.86
CA ILE A 60 -11.03 2.48 -7.67
C ILE A 60 -10.49 1.27 -6.92
N LEU A 61 -10.16 0.18 -7.63
CA LEU A 61 -9.59 -1.02 -7.02
C LEU A 61 -8.26 -0.76 -6.31
N LYS A 62 -7.41 0.12 -6.85
CA LYS A 62 -6.13 0.49 -6.19
C LYS A 62 -6.29 1.13 -4.82
N ILE A 63 -7.42 1.78 -4.55
CA ILE A 63 -7.72 2.38 -3.26
C ILE A 63 -8.57 1.42 -2.41
N LEU A 64 -9.54 0.76 -3.03
CA LEU A 64 -10.47 -0.12 -2.32
C LEU A 64 -9.75 -1.33 -1.70
N VAL A 65 -8.83 -1.95 -2.43
CA VAL A 65 -8.09 -3.13 -1.94
C VAL A 65 -7.30 -2.81 -0.66
N PRO A 66 -6.42 -1.79 -0.60
CA PRO A 66 -5.74 -1.42 0.63
C PRO A 66 -6.67 -1.07 1.78
N VAL A 67 -7.80 -0.40 1.52
CA VAL A 67 -8.79 -0.08 2.56
C VAL A 67 -9.43 -1.34 3.14
N VAL A 68 -9.83 -2.29 2.28
CA VAL A 68 -10.39 -3.58 2.73
C VAL A 68 -9.35 -4.38 3.51
N LEU A 69 -8.11 -4.45 3.02
CA LEU A 69 -7.02 -5.12 3.72
C LEU A 69 -6.76 -4.49 5.09
N PHE A 70 -6.70 -3.16 5.16
CA PHE A 70 -6.53 -2.43 6.41
C PHE A 70 -7.64 -2.76 7.42
N LEU A 71 -8.91 -2.70 7.02
CA LEU A 71 -10.04 -3.01 7.91
C LEU A 71 -10.03 -4.47 8.38
N THR A 72 -9.64 -5.38 7.49
CA THR A 72 -9.54 -6.80 7.82
C THR A 72 -8.40 -7.06 8.83
N GLU A 73 -7.23 -6.44 8.60
CA GLU A 73 -6.08 -6.55 9.51
C GLU A 73 -6.42 -5.95 10.88
N VAL A 74 -7.03 -4.76 10.93
CA VAL A 74 -7.50 -4.13 12.18
C VAL A 74 -8.42 -5.10 12.94
N SER A 75 -9.39 -5.70 12.25
CA SER A 75 -10.35 -6.63 12.88
C SER A 75 -9.67 -7.87 13.47
N LEU A 76 -8.71 -8.46 12.74
CA LEU A 76 -7.95 -9.61 13.22
C LEU A 76 -7.01 -9.24 14.38
N ASN A 77 -6.37 -8.08 14.31
CA ASN A 77 -5.51 -7.59 15.38
C ASN A 77 -6.31 -7.25 16.64
N ILE A 78 -7.50 -6.65 16.53
CA ILE A 78 -8.41 -6.42 17.68
C ILE A 78 -8.72 -7.75 18.35
N THR A 79 -9.17 -8.75 17.57
CA THR A 79 -9.48 -10.08 18.11
C THR A 79 -8.27 -10.68 18.85
N GLY A 80 -7.08 -10.55 18.24
CA GLY A 80 -5.86 -11.06 18.82
C GLY A 80 -5.40 -10.31 20.09
N LEU A 81 -5.62 -9.01 20.17
CA LEU A 81 -5.17 -8.17 21.30
C LEU A 81 -6.23 -8.04 22.41
N ALA A 82 -7.51 -8.27 22.12
CA ALA A 82 -8.59 -8.15 23.10
C ALA A 82 -8.48 -9.16 24.27
N GLU A 83 -7.69 -10.21 24.09
CA GLU A 83 -7.39 -11.17 25.17
C GLU A 83 -6.39 -10.65 26.19
N VAL A 84 -5.60 -9.63 25.83
CA VAL A 84 -4.47 -9.15 26.64
C VAL A 84 -4.55 -7.65 26.99
N LEU A 85 -5.31 -6.88 26.21
CA LEU A 85 -5.51 -5.43 26.39
C LEU A 85 -6.98 -5.12 26.67
N SER A 86 -7.22 -3.97 27.33
CA SER A 86 -8.60 -3.47 27.45
C SER A 86 -9.20 -3.19 26.05
N GLY A 87 -10.53 -3.25 25.91
CA GLY A 87 -11.20 -3.13 24.62
C GLY A 87 -10.79 -1.87 23.83
N SER A 88 -10.66 -0.71 24.50
CA SER A 88 -10.23 0.54 23.86
C SER A 88 -8.75 0.53 23.47
N GLU A 89 -7.89 -0.02 24.31
CA GLU A 89 -6.45 -0.13 24.02
C GLU A 89 -6.20 -1.12 22.87
N ALA A 90 -6.91 -2.24 22.84
CA ALA A 90 -6.83 -3.21 21.75
C ALA A 90 -7.21 -2.56 20.43
N VAL A 91 -8.29 -1.75 20.38
CA VAL A 91 -8.69 -1.04 19.17
C VAL A 91 -7.64 -0.03 18.72
N ILE A 92 -7.18 0.84 19.62
CA ILE A 92 -6.18 1.87 19.27
C ILE A 92 -4.89 1.23 18.78
N THR A 93 -4.38 0.22 19.50
CA THR A 93 -3.15 -0.48 19.12
C THR A 93 -3.28 -1.18 17.78
N SER A 94 -4.42 -1.85 17.54
CA SER A 94 -4.70 -2.52 16.26
C SER A 94 -4.76 -1.56 15.10
N VAL A 95 -5.43 -0.41 15.26
CA VAL A 95 -5.50 0.62 14.21
C VAL A 95 -4.11 1.17 13.90
N MET A 96 -3.32 1.50 14.92
CA MET A 96 -1.96 2.02 14.73
C MET A 96 -1.05 1.02 14.06
N LEU A 97 -1.08 -0.24 14.48
CA LEU A 97 -0.29 -1.32 13.88
C LEU A 97 -0.65 -1.53 12.42
N SER A 98 -1.93 -1.66 12.12
CA SER A 98 -2.41 -1.87 10.74
C SER A 98 -2.13 -0.66 9.86
N LEU A 99 -2.20 0.57 10.40
CA LEU A 99 -1.83 1.77 9.67
C LEU A 99 -0.35 1.76 9.26
N VAL A 100 0.53 1.30 10.15
CA VAL A 100 1.96 1.18 9.85
C VAL A 100 2.19 0.07 8.84
N ASN A 101 1.65 -1.13 9.06
CA ASN A 101 1.87 -2.28 8.16
C ASN A 101 1.32 -2.03 6.75
N VAL A 102 0.02 -1.76 6.62
CA VAL A 102 -0.64 -1.56 5.32
C VAL A 102 -0.21 -0.24 4.69
N GLY A 103 -0.13 0.84 5.48
CA GLY A 103 0.25 2.17 4.99
C GLY A 103 1.70 2.20 4.49
N LEU A 104 2.64 1.63 5.23
CA LEU A 104 4.04 1.54 4.82
C LEU A 104 4.19 0.66 3.58
N SER A 105 3.52 -0.50 3.55
CA SER A 105 3.56 -1.45 2.42
C SER A 105 2.98 -0.82 1.15
N PHE A 106 1.87 -0.09 1.27
CA PHE A 106 1.26 0.63 0.15
C PHE A 106 2.18 1.74 -0.37
N ALA A 107 2.82 2.50 0.52
CA ALA A 107 3.79 3.53 0.14
C ALA A 107 5.00 2.92 -0.59
N VAL A 108 5.53 1.81 -0.09
CA VAL A 108 6.63 1.07 -0.75
C VAL A 108 6.18 0.51 -2.09
N GLY A 109 4.97 -0.04 -2.18
CA GLY A 109 4.39 -0.52 -3.43
C GLY A 109 4.35 0.56 -4.51
N ILE A 110 3.85 1.75 -4.17
CA ILE A 110 3.75 2.87 -5.12
C ILE A 110 5.12 3.47 -5.44
N LEU A 111 5.97 3.74 -4.44
CA LEU A 111 7.18 4.53 -4.63
C LEU A 111 8.39 3.70 -5.07
N ILE A 112 8.48 2.45 -4.59
CA ILE A 112 9.66 1.60 -4.81
C ILE A 112 9.38 0.54 -5.86
N LEU A 113 8.34 -0.29 -5.68
CA LEU A 113 8.10 -1.44 -6.55
C LEU A 113 7.72 -1.03 -7.96
N THR A 114 6.95 0.05 -8.15
CA THR A 114 6.61 0.57 -9.47
C THR A 114 7.86 0.99 -10.26
N HIS A 115 8.87 1.55 -9.60
CA HIS A 115 10.13 1.94 -10.22
C HIS A 115 11.11 0.76 -10.35
N TYR A 116 11.10 -0.16 -9.38
CA TYR A 116 11.95 -1.35 -9.37
C TYR A 116 11.62 -2.31 -10.51
N PHE A 117 10.33 -2.52 -10.79
CA PHE A 117 9.87 -3.39 -11.87
C PHE A 117 9.67 -2.69 -13.22
N ASN A 118 9.99 -1.40 -13.30
CA ASN A 118 9.93 -0.69 -14.57
C ASN A 118 11.00 -1.25 -15.54
N PRO A 119 10.62 -1.77 -16.71
CA PRO A 119 11.56 -2.34 -17.68
C PRO A 119 12.46 -1.29 -18.35
N VAL A 120 12.06 -0.01 -18.32
CA VAL A 120 12.77 1.09 -18.97
C VAL A 120 13.81 1.66 -17.99
N GLY A 121 15.08 1.57 -18.29
CA GLY A 121 16.17 2.05 -17.43
C GLY A 121 16.53 1.10 -16.27
N ALA A 122 16.15 -0.14 -16.35
CA ALA A 122 16.09 -1.14 -15.29
C ALA A 122 17.36 -1.33 -14.44
N SER A 123 18.56 -1.16 -14.98
CA SER A 123 19.78 -1.50 -14.24
C SER A 123 20.11 -0.48 -13.14
N LYS A 124 20.17 0.80 -13.49
CA LYS A 124 20.50 1.87 -12.53
C LYS A 124 19.41 2.07 -11.47
N SER A 125 18.15 1.96 -11.89
CA SER A 125 17.00 2.07 -11.01
C SER A 125 16.99 0.96 -9.95
N LYS A 126 17.24 -0.30 -10.33
CA LYS A 126 17.29 -1.44 -9.41
C LYS A 126 18.37 -1.27 -8.35
N ILE A 127 19.58 -0.89 -8.74
CA ILE A 127 20.69 -0.65 -7.80
C ILE A 127 20.31 0.41 -6.76
N PHE A 128 19.63 1.48 -7.18
CA PHE A 128 19.20 2.55 -6.29
C PHE A 128 18.11 2.12 -5.32
N TYR A 129 17.08 1.40 -5.78
CA TYR A 129 15.91 1.03 -4.96
C TYR A 129 16.10 -0.24 -4.11
N THR A 130 17.08 -1.10 -4.42
CA THR A 130 17.35 -2.32 -3.65
C THR A 130 17.62 -2.06 -2.17
N PRO A 131 18.47 -1.09 -1.76
CA PRO A 131 18.71 -0.84 -0.33
C PRO A 131 17.44 -0.34 0.39
N PHE A 132 16.58 0.46 -0.26
CA PHE A 132 15.32 0.90 0.35
C PHE A 132 14.35 -0.27 0.56
N LEU A 133 14.30 -1.21 -0.38
CA LEU A 133 13.52 -2.43 -0.21
C LEU A 133 14.07 -3.29 0.93
N GLY A 134 15.39 -3.39 1.06
CA GLY A 134 16.05 -4.09 2.17
C GLY A 134 15.71 -3.46 3.53
N ILE A 135 15.81 -2.15 3.64
CA ILE A 135 15.44 -1.39 4.86
C ILE A 135 13.95 -1.61 5.18
N TYR A 136 13.07 -1.53 4.19
CA TYR A 136 11.65 -1.80 4.37
C TYR A 136 11.40 -3.20 4.96
N LEU A 137 12.02 -4.24 4.41
CA LEU A 137 11.86 -5.61 4.91
C LEU A 137 12.36 -5.75 6.35
N ILE A 138 13.47 -5.11 6.71
CA ILE A 138 13.98 -5.12 8.09
C ILE A 138 12.97 -4.44 9.03
N ILE A 139 12.44 -3.28 8.67
CA ILE A 139 11.44 -2.56 9.47
C ILE A 139 10.16 -3.40 9.61
N LEU A 140 9.71 -4.02 8.53
CA LEU A 140 8.52 -4.87 8.54
C LEU A 140 8.70 -6.07 9.50
N VAL A 141 9.83 -6.76 9.41
CA VAL A 141 10.16 -7.88 10.32
C VAL A 141 10.21 -7.40 11.76
N TYR A 142 10.89 -6.28 12.01
CA TYR A 142 11.03 -5.72 13.34
C TYR A 142 9.68 -5.38 13.98
N ILE A 143 8.83 -4.60 13.29
CA ILE A 143 7.51 -4.19 13.81
C ILE A 143 6.64 -5.41 14.15
N ASN A 144 6.59 -6.39 13.26
CA ASN A 144 5.78 -7.57 13.47
C ASN A 144 6.35 -8.47 14.60
N ALA A 145 7.67 -8.55 14.75
CA ALA A 145 8.32 -9.24 15.85
C ALA A 145 8.04 -8.54 17.20
N VAL A 146 8.14 -7.21 17.25
CA VAL A 146 7.76 -6.39 18.43
C VAL A 146 6.36 -6.75 18.92
N MET A 147 5.40 -6.79 18.01
CA MET A 147 4.00 -7.07 18.34
C MET A 147 3.78 -8.52 18.78
N GLY A 148 4.48 -9.47 18.14
CA GLY A 148 4.43 -10.88 18.53
C GLY A 148 4.96 -11.12 19.95
N VAL A 149 6.12 -10.52 20.28
CA VAL A 149 6.73 -10.62 21.62
C VAL A 149 5.89 -9.88 22.67
N PHE A 150 5.43 -8.65 22.36
CA PHE A 150 4.58 -7.89 23.27
C PHE A 150 3.32 -8.67 23.66
N ARG A 151 2.63 -9.25 22.68
CA ARG A 151 1.45 -10.09 22.95
C ARG A 151 1.80 -11.30 23.81
N ALA A 152 2.87 -12.02 23.47
CA ALA A 152 3.27 -13.22 24.20
C ALA A 152 3.57 -12.93 25.68
N MET A 153 4.28 -11.84 25.96
CA MET A 153 4.61 -11.42 27.32
C MET A 153 3.36 -10.97 28.10
N THR A 154 2.46 -10.22 27.45
CA THR A 154 1.20 -9.79 28.08
C THR A 154 0.28 -10.97 28.36
N GLU A 155 0.19 -11.94 27.44
CA GLU A 155 -0.55 -13.18 27.65
C GLU A 155 0.01 -13.96 28.86
N LYS A 156 1.34 -14.06 28.97
CA LYS A 156 2.02 -14.68 30.13
C LYS A 156 1.71 -13.94 31.45
N ALA A 157 1.71 -12.60 31.43
CA ALA A 157 1.34 -11.80 32.58
C ALA A 157 -0.10 -12.10 33.05
N ASN A 158 -1.05 -12.18 32.09
CA ASN A 158 -2.45 -12.46 32.40
C ASN A 158 -2.70 -13.89 32.92
N MET A 159 -1.85 -14.84 32.56
CA MET A 159 -1.92 -16.21 33.07
C MET A 159 -1.26 -16.40 34.45
N THR A 160 -0.52 -15.41 34.94
CA THR A 160 0.20 -15.48 36.23
C THR A 160 -0.75 -15.17 37.38
N LEU A 161 -0.90 -16.10 38.33
CA LEU A 161 -1.80 -15.96 39.47
C LEU A 161 -1.27 -15.01 40.56
N ASP A 162 0.03 -14.75 40.58
CA ASP A 162 0.67 -13.83 41.52
C ASP A 162 0.63 -12.40 40.94
N PRO A 163 -0.06 -11.45 41.59
CA PRO A 163 -0.20 -10.08 41.15
C PRO A 163 1.15 -9.33 40.99
N GLU A 164 2.10 -9.58 41.89
CA GLU A 164 3.41 -8.92 41.87
C GLU A 164 4.23 -9.43 40.67
N ALA A 165 4.21 -10.73 40.44
CA ALA A 165 4.86 -11.34 39.28
C ALA A 165 4.19 -10.91 37.97
N ALA A 166 2.87 -10.77 37.93
CA ALA A 166 2.14 -10.28 36.74
C ALA A 166 2.54 -8.85 36.36
N ILE A 167 2.65 -7.96 37.36
CA ILE A 167 3.11 -6.57 37.15
C ILE A 167 4.56 -6.55 36.66
N ALA A 168 5.44 -7.37 37.24
CA ALA A 168 6.84 -7.46 36.83
C ALA A 168 6.94 -7.89 35.32
N ILE A 169 6.22 -8.94 34.92
CA ILE A 169 6.20 -9.44 33.56
C ILE A 169 5.60 -8.39 32.61
N SER A 170 4.55 -7.68 33.01
CA SER A 170 3.94 -6.61 32.19
C SER A 170 4.90 -5.45 31.94
N ASN A 171 5.68 -5.05 32.95
CA ASN A 171 6.70 -4.02 32.80
C ASN A 171 7.86 -4.50 31.91
N GLU A 172 8.23 -5.78 32.02
CA GLU A 172 9.25 -6.40 31.18
C GLU A 172 8.80 -6.52 29.73
N ALA A 173 7.50 -6.68 29.47
CA ALA A 173 6.93 -6.82 28.13
C ALA A 173 7.30 -5.66 27.19
N ILE A 174 7.35 -4.43 27.70
CA ILE A 174 7.76 -3.25 26.93
C ILE A 174 9.24 -3.35 26.57
N THR A 175 10.09 -3.74 27.52
CA THR A 175 11.54 -3.87 27.29
C THR A 175 11.85 -5.02 26.33
N ALA A 176 11.21 -6.17 26.53
CA ALA A 176 11.33 -7.32 25.65
C ALA A 176 10.86 -7.00 24.21
N ALA A 177 9.79 -6.21 24.07
CA ALA A 177 9.32 -5.77 22.77
C ALA A 177 10.32 -4.85 22.04
N VAL A 178 11.11 -4.06 22.73
CA VAL A 178 12.17 -3.23 22.10
C VAL A 178 13.30 -4.09 21.52
N TYR A 179 13.56 -5.26 22.13
CA TYR A 179 14.57 -6.21 21.66
C TYR A 179 13.92 -7.56 21.28
N PRO A 180 13.03 -7.57 20.28
CA PRO A 180 12.15 -8.72 20.02
C PRO A 180 12.90 -9.98 19.60
N PHE A 181 14.13 -9.85 19.12
CA PHE A 181 14.93 -10.99 18.64
C PHE A 181 15.58 -11.78 19.79
N ASP A 182 15.73 -11.17 20.96
CA ASP A 182 16.29 -11.85 22.13
C ASP A 182 15.26 -12.83 22.74
N ASP A 183 13.97 -12.52 22.60
CA ASP A 183 12.85 -13.26 23.20
C ASP A 183 11.97 -14.01 22.20
N LEU A 184 12.44 -14.21 20.94
CA LEU A 184 11.68 -14.94 19.91
C LEU A 184 11.29 -16.36 20.37
N GLY A 185 12.09 -17.02 21.20
CA GLY A 185 11.79 -18.33 21.76
C GLY A 185 10.64 -18.35 22.77
N ALA A 186 10.25 -17.20 23.31
CA ALA A 186 9.16 -17.05 24.26
C ALA A 186 7.81 -16.72 23.58
N ILE A 187 7.80 -16.56 22.25
CA ILE A 187 6.58 -16.23 21.52
C ILE A 187 5.55 -17.35 21.66
N THR A 188 4.37 -17.00 22.19
CA THR A 188 3.21 -17.90 22.25
C THR A 188 2.61 -18.09 20.86
N PHE A 189 1.74 -19.11 20.71
CA PHE A 189 1.00 -19.31 19.47
C PHE A 189 0.23 -18.05 19.04
N GLY A 190 -0.40 -17.35 20.02
CA GLY A 190 -1.12 -16.11 19.75
C GLY A 190 -0.22 -14.98 19.26
N GLY A 191 0.97 -14.81 19.86
CA GLY A 191 1.97 -13.84 19.38
C GLY A 191 2.49 -14.16 17.99
N PHE A 192 2.77 -15.43 17.71
CA PHE A 192 3.18 -15.89 16.39
C PHE A 192 2.09 -15.66 15.32
N PHE A 193 0.84 -15.94 15.67
CA PHE A 193 -0.30 -15.69 14.79
C PHE A 193 -0.42 -14.21 14.42
N LEU A 194 -0.32 -13.31 15.41
CA LEU A 194 -0.36 -11.86 15.18
C LEU A 194 0.76 -11.39 14.25
N MET A 195 1.96 -11.90 14.45
CA MET A 195 3.12 -11.63 13.60
C MET A 195 2.86 -12.09 12.16
N LEU A 196 2.32 -13.29 11.96
CA LEU A 196 1.98 -13.81 10.62
C LEU A 196 0.89 -12.98 9.94
N VAL A 197 -0.12 -12.54 10.67
CA VAL A 197 -1.18 -11.66 10.15
C VAL A 197 -0.57 -10.38 9.59
N GLY A 198 0.30 -9.71 10.35
CA GLY A 198 0.97 -8.50 9.89
C GLY A 198 1.81 -8.72 8.63
N PHE A 199 2.60 -9.79 8.56
CA PHE A 199 3.34 -10.15 7.35
C PHE A 199 2.43 -10.40 6.15
N PHE A 200 1.38 -11.19 6.35
CA PHE A 200 0.45 -11.53 5.28
C PHE A 200 -0.17 -10.28 4.65
N PHE A 201 -0.67 -9.35 5.47
CA PHE A 201 -1.27 -8.13 4.95
C PHE A 201 -0.25 -7.18 4.33
N ALA A 202 0.96 -7.09 4.88
CA ALA A 202 2.03 -6.30 4.29
C ALA A 202 2.46 -6.81 2.90
N PHE A 203 2.40 -8.12 2.66
CA PHE A 203 2.70 -8.69 1.34
C PHE A 203 1.54 -8.58 0.35
N LEU A 204 0.29 -8.51 0.82
CA LEU A 204 -0.88 -8.35 -0.05
C LEU A 204 -1.12 -6.91 -0.51
N THR A 205 -0.58 -5.92 0.20
CA THR A 205 -0.73 -4.49 -0.10
C THR A 205 0.29 -4.01 -1.12
#